data_afb63dbf0ebc2d006b4bf1c5085c94d2
#
_entry.id   afb63dbf0ebc2d006b4bf1c5085c94d2
#
_cell.length_a   1.000
_cell.length_b   1.000
_cell.length_c   1.000
_cell.angle_alpha   90.00
_cell.angle_beta   90.00
_cell.angle_gamma   90.00
#
_symmetry.space_group_name_H-M   'P 1'
#
loop_
_entity.id
_entity.type
_entity.pdbx_description
1 polymer ?
#
loop_
_entity_poly.entity_id
_entity_poly.type
_entity_poly.pdbx_seq_one_letter_code
_entity_poly.pdbx_strand_id
1 'polypeptide(L)'
;MKISALNRKLHRAFGGRVTAALADGCIVLRGALDRWDDVVRAGQMAATKYSTCHVVNDITFTGGKDAPMRVPTLRDDALEGQTPDVLIIGGGISGVSIARELTRQKLDILVVDKECDLALGASGRNDGEVHPGIDLGRGSVKHKYIRRGNAMYDQICKELDVPFSRVGQYVCFQHGWLRPAVWGYCMWRKYHDGIADTELISGRELLRREPNFNEKTRFAISNPDSGCVCPYGLTIAYAENAVQNGARIA
;
A
#
# COMPACT_ATOMS: atom_id res chain seq x y z
N MET A 1 -5.75 -15.80 20.04
CA MET A 1 -5.55 -17.29 19.91
C MET A 1 -4.42 -17.71 20.85
N LYS A 2 -4.58 -18.81 21.63
CA LYS A 2 -3.48 -19.29 22.50
C LYS A 2 -2.35 -19.87 21.63
N ILE A 3 -1.10 -19.55 21.94
CA ILE A 3 0.11 -20.04 21.20
C ILE A 3 0.11 -21.56 21.04
N SER A 4 -0.31 -22.30 22.07
CA SER A 4 -0.44 -23.77 21.99
C SER A 4 -1.44 -24.24 20.93
N ALA A 5 -2.51 -23.49 20.68
CA ALA A 5 -3.47 -23.83 19.63
C ALA A 5 -2.92 -23.51 18.23
N LEU A 6 -2.15 -22.42 18.12
CA LEU A 6 -1.43 -22.09 16.88
C LEU A 6 -0.39 -23.16 16.56
N ASN A 7 0.43 -23.55 17.54
CA ASN A 7 1.43 -24.59 17.35
C ASN A 7 0.83 -25.92 16.91
N ARG A 8 -0.32 -26.33 17.45
CA ARG A 8 -1.02 -27.55 16.95
C ARG A 8 -1.46 -27.43 15.50
N LYS A 9 -1.91 -26.23 15.05
CA LYS A 9 -2.27 -26.00 13.65
C LYS A 9 -1.04 -26.03 12.74
N LEU A 10 0.03 -25.37 13.14
CA LEU A 10 1.30 -25.36 12.40
C LEU A 10 1.90 -26.77 12.31
N HIS A 11 1.87 -27.53 13.39
CA HIS A 11 2.34 -28.92 13.41
C HIS A 11 1.57 -29.80 12.41
N ARG A 12 0.23 -29.68 12.37
CA ARG A 12 -0.60 -30.43 11.40
C ARG A 12 -0.33 -30.02 9.95
N ALA A 13 -0.06 -28.74 9.71
CA ALA A 13 0.14 -28.21 8.37
C ALA A 13 1.55 -28.46 7.82
N PHE A 14 2.57 -28.44 8.69
CA PHE A 14 3.98 -28.43 8.30
C PHE A 14 4.82 -29.54 8.96
N GLY A 15 4.18 -30.54 9.58
CA GLY A 15 4.88 -31.71 10.14
C GLY A 15 5.89 -31.37 11.26
N GLY A 16 5.64 -30.32 12.04
CA GLY A 16 6.53 -29.90 13.12
C GLY A 16 7.73 -29.04 12.68
N ARG A 17 7.86 -28.76 11.39
CA ARG A 17 8.96 -27.93 10.83
C ARG A 17 8.87 -26.45 11.21
N VAL A 18 7.71 -26.00 11.69
CA VAL A 18 7.46 -24.60 12.09
C VAL A 18 6.89 -24.54 13.49
N THR A 19 7.40 -23.63 14.29
CA THR A 19 6.93 -23.35 15.65
C THR A 19 6.62 -21.86 15.82
N ALA A 20 5.71 -21.56 16.74
CA ALA A 20 5.37 -20.19 17.12
C ALA A 20 5.70 -19.95 18.60
N ALA A 21 6.28 -18.81 18.91
CA ALA A 21 6.53 -18.33 20.27
C ALA A 21 6.04 -16.88 20.43
N LEU A 22 5.81 -16.45 21.67
CA LEU A 22 5.60 -15.06 22.01
C LEU A 22 6.95 -14.46 22.42
N ALA A 23 7.37 -13.39 21.76
CA ALA A 23 8.55 -12.62 22.11
C ALA A 23 8.24 -11.12 21.86
N ASP A 24 8.55 -10.28 22.82
CA ASP A 24 8.41 -8.80 22.76
C ASP A 24 7.03 -8.33 22.27
N GLY A 25 5.96 -9.00 22.74
CA GLY A 25 4.60 -8.69 22.34
C GLY A 25 4.22 -9.16 20.93
N CYS A 26 5.10 -9.86 20.23
CA CYS A 26 4.88 -10.38 18.88
C CYS A 26 4.78 -11.91 18.86
N ILE A 27 4.05 -12.45 17.89
CA ILE A 27 4.10 -13.88 17.56
C ILE A 27 5.28 -14.08 16.60
N VAL A 28 6.32 -14.77 17.03
CA VAL A 28 7.47 -15.09 16.18
C VAL A 28 7.34 -16.53 15.69
N LEU A 29 7.34 -16.70 14.35
CA LEU A 29 7.39 -18.01 13.69
C LEU A 29 8.83 -18.37 13.38
N ARG A 30 9.26 -19.57 13.73
CA ARG A 30 10.60 -20.10 13.43
C ARG A 30 10.54 -21.50 12.86
N GLY A 31 11.51 -21.82 12.02
CA GLY A 31 11.63 -23.12 11.38
C GLY A 31 12.24 -23.02 10.00
N ALA A 32 12.10 -24.07 9.19
CA ALA A 32 12.59 -24.09 7.81
C ALA A 32 11.56 -24.77 6.89
N LEU A 33 11.28 -24.15 5.75
CA LEU A 33 10.37 -24.66 4.72
C LEU A 33 11.01 -24.52 3.35
N ASP A 34 10.75 -25.49 2.49
CA ASP A 34 11.28 -25.63 1.14
C ASP A 34 10.36 -25.03 0.06
N ARG A 35 9.12 -24.65 0.41
CA ARG A 35 8.17 -24.01 -0.49
C ARG A 35 7.82 -22.62 0.01
N TRP A 36 7.97 -21.62 -0.84
CA TRP A 36 7.63 -20.23 -0.50
C TRP A 36 6.16 -20.06 -0.12
N ASP A 37 5.25 -20.71 -0.83
CA ASP A 37 3.82 -20.70 -0.51
C ASP A 37 3.53 -21.17 0.93
N ASP A 38 4.29 -22.13 1.42
CA ASP A 38 4.15 -22.64 2.79
C ASP A 38 4.70 -21.64 3.82
N VAL A 39 5.76 -20.89 3.50
CA VAL A 39 6.28 -19.79 4.34
C VAL A 39 5.21 -18.71 4.48
N VAL A 40 4.61 -18.29 3.36
CA VAL A 40 3.51 -17.29 3.35
C VAL A 40 2.29 -17.82 4.12
N ARG A 41 1.90 -19.05 3.87
CA ARG A 41 0.76 -19.72 4.53
C ARG A 41 0.95 -19.82 6.05
N ALA A 42 2.14 -20.12 6.52
CA ALA A 42 2.45 -20.12 7.95
C ALA A 42 2.24 -18.75 8.59
N GLY A 43 2.72 -17.69 7.94
CA GLY A 43 2.48 -16.30 8.36
C GLY A 43 0.99 -15.95 8.43
N GLN A 44 0.21 -16.30 7.40
CA GLN A 44 -1.23 -16.08 7.35
C GLN A 44 -1.99 -16.86 8.44
N MET A 45 -1.56 -18.07 8.77
CA MET A 45 -2.15 -18.86 9.86
C MET A 45 -1.94 -18.23 11.23
N ALA A 46 -0.86 -17.49 11.43
CA ALA A 46 -0.56 -16.74 12.65
C ALA A 46 -1.27 -15.38 12.67
N ALA A 47 -1.33 -14.69 11.55
CA ALA A 47 -1.97 -13.38 11.37
C ALA A 47 -3.50 -13.51 11.24
N THR A 48 -4.16 -14.05 12.27
CA THR A 48 -5.62 -14.17 12.25
C THR A 48 -6.30 -12.84 12.54
N LYS A 49 -7.52 -12.65 12.04
CA LYS A 49 -8.36 -11.45 12.27
C LYS A 49 -8.50 -11.06 13.77
N TYR A 50 -8.29 -12.02 14.66
CA TYR A 50 -8.40 -11.84 16.10
C TYR A 50 -7.05 -11.79 16.82
N SER A 51 -5.94 -11.74 16.09
CA SER A 51 -4.62 -11.57 16.70
C SER A 51 -4.43 -10.10 17.07
N THR A 52 -4.26 -9.84 18.34
CA THR A 52 -3.88 -8.50 18.85
C THR A 52 -2.37 -8.28 18.79
N CYS A 53 -1.60 -9.33 18.47
CA CYS A 53 -0.15 -9.30 18.38
C CYS A 53 0.29 -9.20 16.92
N HIS A 54 1.37 -8.48 16.67
CA HIS A 54 2.08 -8.53 15.40
C HIS A 54 2.69 -9.89 15.16
N VAL A 55 2.91 -10.25 13.90
CA VAL A 55 3.54 -11.53 13.52
C VAL A 55 4.87 -11.24 12.84
N VAL A 56 5.92 -11.83 13.38
CA VAL A 56 7.25 -11.87 12.77
C VAL A 56 7.42 -13.26 12.15
N ASN A 57 7.52 -13.33 10.82
CA ASN A 57 7.75 -14.57 10.10
C ASN A 57 9.26 -14.76 9.89
N ASP A 58 9.90 -15.41 10.86
CA ASP A 58 11.33 -15.72 10.89
C ASP A 58 11.57 -17.18 10.45
N ILE A 59 10.86 -17.62 9.39
CA ILE A 59 11.00 -18.95 8.81
C ILE A 59 12.05 -18.89 7.71
N THR A 60 13.07 -19.75 7.80
CA THR A 60 14.08 -19.89 6.76
C THR A 60 13.48 -20.60 5.53
N PHE A 61 13.58 -19.96 4.37
CA PHE A 61 13.25 -20.58 3.09
C PHE A 61 14.44 -21.36 2.54
N THR A 62 14.27 -22.67 2.33
CA THR A 62 15.35 -23.56 1.86
C THR A 62 15.16 -24.06 0.42
N GLY A 63 14.02 -23.76 -0.20
CA GLY A 63 13.63 -24.34 -1.50
C GLY A 63 14.08 -23.54 -2.74
N GLY A 64 14.86 -22.49 -2.58
CA GLY A 64 15.32 -21.66 -3.69
C GLY A 64 16.77 -21.25 -3.55
N LYS A 65 17.36 -20.84 -4.65
CA LYS A 65 18.60 -20.06 -4.60
C LYS A 65 18.23 -18.66 -4.15
N ASP A 66 18.97 -18.10 -3.20
CA ASP A 66 18.85 -16.68 -2.86
C ASP A 66 18.96 -15.87 -4.15
N ALA A 67 17.94 -15.03 -4.41
CA ALA A 67 18.07 -14.09 -5.51
C ALA A 67 19.28 -13.19 -5.21
N PRO A 68 20.15 -12.96 -6.21
CA PRO A 68 21.29 -12.10 -6.00
C PRO A 68 20.78 -10.74 -5.50
N MET A 69 21.38 -10.25 -4.43
CA MET A 69 21.07 -8.93 -3.91
C MET A 69 21.28 -7.89 -5.02
N ARG A 70 20.29 -7.03 -5.26
CA ARG A 70 20.46 -5.91 -6.18
C ARG A 70 21.55 -4.99 -5.62
N VAL A 71 22.61 -4.91 -6.36
CA VAL A 71 23.77 -4.06 -6.02
C VAL A 71 23.52 -2.69 -6.65
N PRO A 72 23.81 -1.57 -5.97
CA PRO A 72 23.76 -0.24 -6.56
C PRO A 72 24.56 -0.18 -7.87
N THR A 73 24.04 0.56 -8.84
CA THR A 73 24.68 0.73 -10.15
C THR A 73 25.97 1.56 -10.03
N LEU A 74 25.95 2.53 -9.11
CA LEU A 74 27.08 3.37 -8.77
C LEU A 74 27.59 2.98 -7.37
N ARG A 75 28.90 2.81 -7.24
CA ARG A 75 29.59 2.61 -5.97
C ARG A 75 30.77 3.55 -5.94
N ASP A 76 30.69 4.56 -5.12
CA ASP A 76 31.75 5.50 -4.85
C ASP A 76 31.78 5.83 -3.35
N ASP A 77 32.73 6.64 -2.95
CA ASP A 77 32.94 7.14 -1.59
C ASP A 77 32.45 8.59 -1.41
N ALA A 78 31.65 9.11 -2.35
CA ALA A 78 31.21 10.51 -2.37
C ALA A 78 30.45 10.95 -1.10
N LEU A 79 29.85 10.01 -0.40
CA LEU A 79 29.11 10.23 0.84
C LEU A 79 29.87 9.81 2.09
N GLU A 80 31.11 9.31 1.94
CA GLU A 80 31.89 8.86 3.10
C GLU A 80 32.19 10.03 4.06
N GLY A 81 32.02 9.79 5.34
CA GLY A 81 32.24 10.79 6.39
C GLY A 81 31.13 11.82 6.54
N GLN A 82 30.09 11.79 5.72
CA GLN A 82 28.92 12.67 5.91
C GLN A 82 28.03 12.19 7.05
N THR A 83 27.58 13.11 7.88
CA THR A 83 26.72 12.83 9.06
C THR A 83 25.49 13.72 9.04
N PRO A 84 24.50 13.44 8.16
CA PRO A 84 23.26 14.22 8.13
C PRO A 84 22.46 14.01 9.43
N ASP A 85 21.61 15.00 9.79
CA ASP A 85 20.67 14.83 10.90
C ASP A 85 19.66 13.70 10.61
N VAL A 86 19.26 13.55 9.36
CA VAL A 86 18.34 12.50 8.90
C VAL A 86 18.84 11.89 7.60
N LEU A 87 19.07 10.58 7.63
CA LEU A 87 19.33 9.78 6.43
C LEU A 87 18.08 9.00 6.05
N ILE A 88 17.58 9.21 4.82
CA ILE A 88 16.43 8.50 4.27
C ILE A 88 16.93 7.53 3.20
N ILE A 89 16.70 6.24 3.38
CA ILE A 89 17.11 5.19 2.43
C ILE A 89 15.92 4.82 1.54
N GLY A 90 16.03 5.18 0.27
CA GLY A 90 15.03 4.93 -0.77
C GLY A 90 14.33 6.19 -1.28
N GLY A 91 14.52 6.49 -2.56
CA GLY A 91 13.94 7.61 -3.30
C GLY A 91 12.56 7.32 -3.92
N GLY A 92 11.78 6.41 -3.32
CA GLY A 92 10.39 6.21 -3.68
C GLY A 92 9.48 7.22 -2.99
N ILE A 93 8.17 7.20 -3.31
CA ILE A 93 7.17 8.16 -2.80
C ILE A 93 7.20 8.32 -1.27
N SER A 94 7.44 7.25 -0.53
CA SER A 94 7.53 7.31 0.94
C SER A 94 8.74 8.12 1.41
N GLY A 95 9.92 7.86 0.84
CA GLY A 95 11.15 8.57 1.23
C GLY A 95 11.09 10.05 0.89
N VAL A 96 10.71 10.38 -0.35
CA VAL A 96 10.66 11.79 -0.80
C VAL A 96 9.54 12.60 -0.12
N SER A 97 8.40 11.96 0.21
CA SER A 97 7.33 12.64 0.96
C SER A 97 7.74 12.92 2.41
N ILE A 98 8.48 12.00 3.04
CA ILE A 98 9.08 12.21 4.37
C ILE A 98 10.13 13.33 4.29
N ALA A 99 11.01 13.29 3.30
CA ALA A 99 12.01 14.34 3.09
C ALA A 99 11.33 15.72 3.01
N ARG A 100 10.33 15.87 2.13
CA ARG A 100 9.57 17.13 1.98
C ARG A 100 8.97 17.59 3.32
N GLU A 101 8.35 16.69 4.09
CA GLU A 101 7.74 17.09 5.35
C GLU A 101 8.78 17.52 6.39
N LEU A 102 9.94 16.85 6.43
CA LEU A 102 11.03 17.17 7.34
C LEU A 102 11.73 18.48 6.98
N THR A 103 11.72 18.93 5.71
CA THR A 103 12.28 20.24 5.33
C THR A 103 11.55 21.43 5.97
N ARG A 104 10.41 21.22 6.59
CA ARG A 104 9.75 22.24 7.43
C ARG A 104 10.52 22.50 8.74
N GLN A 105 11.46 21.63 9.06
CA GLN A 105 12.34 21.76 10.21
C GLN A 105 13.75 22.14 9.74
N LYS A 106 14.54 22.75 10.61
CA LYS A 106 15.93 23.09 10.31
C LYS A 106 16.83 21.85 10.52
N LEU A 107 16.79 20.93 9.54
CA LEU A 107 17.51 19.64 9.59
C LEU A 107 18.37 19.49 8.33
N ASP A 108 19.55 18.87 8.45
CA ASP A 108 20.32 18.36 7.31
C ASP A 108 19.75 16.99 6.90
N ILE A 109 19.07 16.95 5.76
CA ILE A 109 18.36 15.77 5.27
C ILE A 109 19.05 15.25 4.03
N LEU A 110 19.41 13.98 4.04
CA LEU A 110 19.99 13.27 2.90
C LEU A 110 19.10 12.08 2.52
N VAL A 111 18.62 12.07 1.29
CA VAL A 111 17.93 10.91 0.68
C VAL A 111 18.93 10.18 -0.20
N VAL A 112 19.04 8.86 -0.05
CA VAL A 112 19.88 8.02 -0.91
C VAL A 112 19.05 6.94 -1.58
N ASP A 113 19.32 6.66 -2.86
CA ASP A 113 18.73 5.51 -3.55
C ASP A 113 19.83 4.68 -4.21
N LYS A 114 19.57 3.39 -4.38
CA LYS A 114 20.50 2.45 -5.04
C LYS A 114 20.42 2.52 -6.56
N GLU A 115 19.38 3.11 -7.09
CA GLU A 115 19.15 3.24 -8.52
C GLU A 115 19.68 4.59 -9.03
N CYS A 116 19.90 4.70 -10.32
CA CYS A 116 20.41 5.92 -10.95
C CYS A 116 19.40 7.07 -11.01
N ASP A 117 18.16 6.83 -10.64
CA ASP A 117 17.09 7.82 -10.61
C ASP A 117 16.05 7.43 -9.56
N LEU A 118 15.21 8.40 -9.18
CA LEU A 118 14.13 8.22 -8.22
C LEU A 118 12.95 7.47 -8.82
N ALA A 119 12.08 6.93 -7.97
CA ALA A 119 10.83 6.27 -8.35
C ALA A 119 10.98 5.05 -9.28
N LEU A 120 12.16 4.50 -9.50
CA LEU A 120 12.36 3.34 -10.37
C LEU A 120 11.83 2.01 -9.80
N GLY A 121 11.38 2.01 -8.55
CA GLY A 121 10.69 0.89 -7.91
C GLY A 121 9.18 0.93 -8.11
N ALA A 122 8.43 0.47 -7.08
CA ALA A 122 6.97 0.41 -7.08
C ALA A 122 6.29 1.77 -7.25
N SER A 123 6.95 2.85 -6.80
CA SER A 123 6.39 4.21 -6.83
C SER A 123 6.17 4.75 -8.24
N GLY A 124 7.00 4.35 -9.22
CA GLY A 124 6.82 4.75 -10.62
C GLY A 124 6.14 3.69 -11.49
N ARG A 125 5.74 2.54 -10.91
CA ARG A 125 5.25 1.38 -11.66
C ARG A 125 3.93 0.86 -11.12
N ASN A 126 3.01 1.76 -10.82
CA ASN A 126 1.64 1.47 -10.42
C ASN A 126 0.66 2.24 -11.31
N ASP A 127 -0.64 2.01 -11.15
CA ASP A 127 -1.70 2.59 -11.98
C ASP A 127 -2.03 4.05 -11.63
N GLY A 128 -1.46 4.59 -10.55
CA GLY A 128 -1.71 5.96 -10.10
C GLY A 128 -3.11 6.20 -9.54
N GLU A 129 -3.86 5.15 -9.24
CA GLU A 129 -5.19 5.30 -8.67
C GLU A 129 -5.13 5.83 -7.23
N VAL A 130 -5.86 6.90 -6.98
CA VAL A 130 -6.10 7.44 -5.64
C VAL A 130 -7.42 6.89 -5.11
N HIS A 131 -7.31 5.80 -4.35
CA HIS A 131 -8.45 5.02 -3.89
C HIS A 131 -9.38 5.78 -2.93
N PRO A 132 -10.72 5.62 -3.06
CA PRO A 132 -11.69 6.19 -2.12
C PRO A 132 -11.80 5.38 -0.82
N GLY A 133 -11.29 4.13 -0.79
CA GLY A 133 -11.28 3.26 0.39
C GLY A 133 -12.57 2.51 0.66
N ILE A 134 -13.51 2.45 -0.27
CA ILE A 134 -14.79 1.76 -0.11
C ILE A 134 -14.65 0.25 0.03
N ASP A 135 -13.64 -0.33 -0.59
CA ASP A 135 -13.31 -1.75 -0.62
C ASP A 135 -12.54 -2.24 0.61
N LEU A 136 -12.13 -1.32 1.49
CA LEU A 136 -11.33 -1.66 2.66
C LEU A 136 -12.18 -1.86 3.92
N GLY A 137 -11.75 -2.77 4.78
CA GLY A 137 -12.37 -2.99 6.08
C GLY A 137 -12.31 -1.73 6.95
N ARG A 138 -13.49 -1.24 7.37
CA ARG A 138 -13.63 -0.07 8.25
C ARG A 138 -12.84 -0.29 9.54
N GLY A 139 -12.16 0.76 10.01
CA GLY A 139 -11.35 0.74 11.22
C GLY A 139 -9.95 0.11 11.05
N SER A 140 -9.62 -0.43 9.87
CA SER A 140 -8.26 -0.86 9.60
C SER A 140 -7.33 0.34 9.46
N VAL A 141 -6.04 0.15 9.79
CA VAL A 141 -4.99 1.16 9.61
C VAL A 141 -4.93 1.61 8.14
N LYS A 142 -5.03 0.66 7.21
CA LYS A 142 -5.04 0.94 5.76
C LYS A 142 -6.21 1.84 5.38
N HIS A 143 -7.43 1.56 5.85
CA HIS A 143 -8.61 2.39 5.58
C HIS A 143 -8.43 3.82 6.09
N LYS A 144 -7.96 3.97 7.34
CA LYS A 144 -7.72 5.29 7.95
C LYS A 144 -6.79 6.15 7.10
N TYR A 145 -5.65 5.59 6.69
CA TYR A 145 -4.64 6.36 5.96
C TYR A 145 -5.00 6.57 4.49
N ILE A 146 -5.67 5.64 3.83
CA ILE A 146 -6.17 5.85 2.46
C ILE A 146 -7.19 6.99 2.43
N ARG A 147 -8.16 7.02 3.34
CA ARG A 147 -9.15 8.12 3.41
C ARG A 147 -8.49 9.47 3.66
N ARG A 148 -7.55 9.52 4.62
CA ARG A 148 -6.80 10.74 4.90
C ARG A 148 -5.96 11.17 3.71
N GLY A 149 -5.24 10.26 3.08
CA GLY A 149 -4.42 10.53 1.89
C GLY A 149 -5.28 11.04 0.74
N ASN A 150 -6.38 10.33 0.41
CA ASN A 150 -7.29 10.73 -0.66
C ASN A 150 -7.75 12.19 -0.52
N ALA A 151 -8.13 12.61 0.69
CA ALA A 151 -8.56 13.99 0.96
C ALA A 151 -7.46 15.05 0.78
N MET A 152 -6.20 14.65 0.77
CA MET A 152 -5.06 15.58 0.64
C MET A 152 -4.63 15.80 -0.82
N TYR A 153 -5.01 14.91 -1.75
CA TYR A 153 -4.46 14.91 -3.11
C TYR A 153 -4.74 16.18 -3.89
N ASP A 154 -5.95 16.74 -3.81
CA ASP A 154 -6.29 17.97 -4.54
C ASP A 154 -5.36 19.13 -4.16
N GLN A 155 -5.10 19.29 -2.86
CA GLN A 155 -4.20 20.34 -2.37
C GLN A 155 -2.74 20.04 -2.69
N ILE A 156 -2.27 18.83 -2.43
CA ILE A 156 -0.86 18.45 -2.64
C ILE A 156 -0.50 18.53 -4.11
N CYS A 157 -1.33 18.02 -5.01
CA CYS A 157 -1.07 18.08 -6.44
C CYS A 157 -1.06 19.51 -6.95
N LYS A 158 -1.92 20.38 -6.41
CA LYS A 158 -1.89 21.82 -6.72
C LYS A 158 -0.61 22.49 -6.19
N GLU A 159 -0.17 22.17 -4.97
CA GLU A 159 1.07 22.73 -4.39
C GLU A 159 2.32 22.31 -5.17
N LEU A 160 2.31 21.09 -5.70
CA LEU A 160 3.45 20.49 -6.42
C LEU A 160 3.36 20.67 -7.94
N ASP A 161 2.33 21.35 -8.45
CA ASP A 161 2.04 21.51 -9.88
C ASP A 161 1.99 20.17 -10.64
N VAL A 162 1.37 19.16 -10.02
CA VAL A 162 1.20 17.82 -10.61
C VAL A 162 -0.22 17.65 -11.13
N PRO A 163 -0.41 17.26 -12.40
CA PRO A 163 -1.73 16.99 -12.93
C PRO A 163 -2.46 15.90 -12.14
N PHE A 164 -3.64 16.21 -11.64
CA PHE A 164 -4.51 15.30 -10.90
C PHE A 164 -5.96 15.48 -11.36
N SER A 165 -6.67 14.37 -11.51
CA SER A 165 -8.08 14.39 -11.91
C SER A 165 -8.91 13.42 -11.07
N ARG A 166 -10.08 13.86 -10.59
CA ARG A 166 -11.11 13.03 -9.99
C ARG A 166 -11.90 12.32 -11.10
N VAL A 167 -11.35 11.20 -11.60
CA VAL A 167 -11.95 10.44 -12.70
C VAL A 167 -13.05 9.47 -12.26
N GLY A 168 -13.14 9.23 -10.96
CA GLY A 168 -14.05 8.24 -10.39
C GLY A 168 -13.59 6.80 -10.55
N GLN A 169 -14.36 5.88 -9.94
CA GLN A 169 -14.13 4.45 -9.98
C GLN A 169 -15.47 3.72 -10.09
N TYR A 170 -15.50 2.64 -10.86
CA TYR A 170 -16.65 1.73 -10.93
C TYR A 170 -16.28 0.36 -10.36
N VAL A 171 -17.06 -0.10 -9.37
CA VAL A 171 -17.00 -1.50 -8.90
C VAL A 171 -18.18 -2.25 -9.48
N CYS A 172 -17.92 -3.16 -10.43
CA CYS A 172 -18.92 -3.76 -11.30
C CYS A 172 -19.36 -5.14 -10.84
N PHE A 173 -20.67 -5.42 -11.01
CA PHE A 173 -21.31 -6.67 -10.62
C PHE A 173 -22.06 -7.30 -11.79
N GLN A 174 -21.83 -8.59 -12.03
CA GLN A 174 -22.52 -9.35 -13.07
C GLN A 174 -23.80 -10.04 -12.56
N HIS A 175 -23.97 -10.17 -11.24
CA HIS A 175 -25.09 -10.87 -10.61
C HIS A 175 -26.09 -9.89 -9.99
N GLY A 176 -27.24 -9.70 -10.64
CA GLY A 176 -28.27 -8.72 -10.23
C GLY A 176 -28.86 -8.97 -8.83
N TRP A 177 -28.87 -10.21 -8.36
CA TRP A 177 -29.39 -10.59 -7.03
C TRP A 177 -28.57 -10.01 -5.86
N LEU A 178 -27.29 -9.64 -6.11
CA LEU A 178 -26.44 -8.99 -5.11
C LEU A 178 -26.84 -7.52 -4.85
N ARG A 179 -27.64 -6.91 -5.72
CA ARG A 179 -27.94 -5.48 -5.68
C ARG A 179 -28.48 -4.98 -4.33
N PRO A 180 -29.44 -5.65 -3.64
CA PRO A 180 -29.92 -5.19 -2.35
C PRO A 180 -28.83 -5.16 -1.26
N ALA A 181 -28.01 -6.21 -1.20
CA ALA A 181 -26.92 -6.30 -0.22
C ALA A 181 -25.85 -5.24 -0.49
N VAL A 182 -25.47 -5.04 -1.76
CA VAL A 182 -24.50 -4.02 -2.16
C VAL A 182 -25.04 -2.62 -1.91
N TRP A 183 -26.34 -2.38 -2.16
CA TRP A 183 -26.98 -1.11 -1.82
C TRP A 183 -26.90 -0.81 -0.33
N GLY A 184 -27.26 -1.77 0.53
CA GLY A 184 -27.14 -1.65 1.96
C GLY A 184 -25.72 -1.34 2.42
N TYR A 185 -24.72 -2.03 1.83
CA TYR A 185 -23.31 -1.77 2.08
C TYR A 185 -22.91 -0.34 1.68
N CYS A 186 -23.30 0.13 0.49
CA CYS A 186 -23.00 1.50 0.03
C CYS A 186 -23.61 2.54 0.96
N MET A 187 -24.88 2.37 1.37
CA MET A 187 -25.53 3.29 2.30
C MET A 187 -24.82 3.33 3.65
N TRP A 188 -24.46 2.17 4.18
CA TRP A 188 -23.70 2.09 5.41
C TRP A 188 -22.35 2.79 5.33
N ARG A 189 -21.58 2.60 4.23
CA ARG A 189 -20.30 3.27 3.99
C ARG A 189 -20.47 4.79 3.83
N LYS A 190 -21.48 5.21 3.10
CA LYS A 190 -21.81 6.62 2.90
C LYS A 190 -22.03 7.35 4.24
N TYR A 191 -22.83 6.77 5.12
CA TYR A 191 -23.14 7.40 6.41
C TYR A 191 -22.01 7.32 7.44
N HIS A 192 -21.22 6.26 7.43
CA HIS A 192 -20.20 6.02 8.45
C HIS A 192 -18.78 6.43 8.07
N ASP A 193 -18.48 6.48 6.77
CA ASP A 193 -17.12 6.79 6.28
C ASP A 193 -17.06 8.09 5.49
N GLY A 194 -18.21 8.77 5.34
CA GLY A 194 -18.29 10.05 4.63
C GLY A 194 -17.91 9.97 3.15
N ILE A 195 -18.14 8.80 2.49
CA ILE A 195 -17.97 8.64 1.04
C ILE A 195 -19.24 9.18 0.38
N ALA A 196 -19.35 10.51 0.32
CA ALA A 196 -20.62 11.21 0.13
C ALA A 196 -21.33 10.88 -1.18
N ASP A 197 -20.60 10.86 -2.30
CA ASP A 197 -21.19 10.79 -3.64
C ASP A 197 -21.22 9.38 -4.22
N THR A 198 -21.03 8.36 -3.37
CA THR A 198 -21.18 6.96 -3.78
C THR A 198 -22.62 6.66 -4.15
N GLU A 199 -22.84 6.19 -5.37
CA GLU A 199 -24.15 5.79 -5.89
C GLU A 199 -24.14 4.40 -6.51
N LEU A 200 -25.31 3.77 -6.58
CA LEU A 200 -25.50 2.49 -7.25
C LEU A 200 -26.21 2.71 -8.58
N ILE A 201 -25.48 2.55 -9.68
CA ILE A 201 -25.99 2.74 -11.04
C ILE A 201 -26.36 1.40 -11.71
N SER A 202 -27.29 1.43 -12.65
CA SER A 202 -27.64 0.26 -13.46
C SER A 202 -26.56 0.00 -14.53
N GLY A 203 -26.50 -1.25 -15.04
CA GLY A 203 -25.61 -1.59 -16.16
C GLY A 203 -25.90 -0.76 -17.43
N ARG A 204 -27.18 -0.39 -17.66
CA ARG A 204 -27.55 0.51 -18.78
C ARG A 204 -26.96 1.91 -18.58
N GLU A 205 -27.04 2.45 -17.39
CA GLU A 205 -26.46 3.77 -17.06
C GLU A 205 -24.94 3.73 -17.15
N LEU A 206 -24.32 2.63 -16.69
CA LEU A 206 -22.86 2.45 -16.84
C LEU A 206 -22.45 2.48 -18.32
N LEU A 207 -23.13 1.71 -19.18
CA LEU A 207 -22.84 1.69 -20.62
C LEU A 207 -23.11 3.03 -21.31
N ARG A 208 -24.04 3.84 -20.77
CA ARG A 208 -24.25 5.20 -21.28
C ARG A 208 -23.07 6.13 -20.95
N ARG A 209 -22.48 5.98 -19.75
CA ARG A 209 -21.30 6.76 -19.31
C ARG A 209 -20.02 6.24 -19.96
N GLU A 210 -19.91 4.92 -20.08
CA GLU A 210 -18.73 4.20 -20.56
C GLU A 210 -19.13 3.17 -21.64
N PRO A 211 -19.26 3.58 -22.90
CA PRO A 211 -19.81 2.72 -23.96
C PRO A 211 -19.03 1.43 -24.23
N ASN A 212 -17.72 1.43 -23.91
CA ASN A 212 -16.83 0.29 -24.12
C ASN A 212 -16.82 -0.69 -22.96
N PHE A 213 -17.68 -0.51 -21.96
CA PHE A 213 -17.71 -1.37 -20.78
C PHE A 213 -18.34 -2.74 -21.09
N ASN A 214 -18.11 -3.72 -20.24
CA ASN A 214 -18.64 -5.07 -20.41
C ASN A 214 -20.17 -5.09 -20.26
N GLU A 215 -20.89 -5.44 -21.33
CA GLU A 215 -22.36 -5.52 -21.39
C GLU A 215 -22.99 -6.53 -20.40
N LYS A 216 -22.20 -7.49 -19.87
CA LYS A 216 -22.66 -8.43 -18.85
C LYS A 216 -22.81 -7.78 -17.47
N THR A 217 -22.32 -6.55 -17.28
CA THR A 217 -22.45 -5.81 -16.03
C THR A 217 -23.92 -5.45 -15.78
N ARG A 218 -24.48 -5.92 -14.67
CA ARG A 218 -25.87 -5.68 -14.27
C ARG A 218 -26.05 -4.37 -13.50
N PHE A 219 -25.08 -4.01 -12.68
CA PHE A 219 -25.03 -2.76 -11.93
C PHE A 219 -23.61 -2.50 -11.46
N ALA A 220 -23.33 -1.28 -11.04
CA ALA A 220 -22.04 -0.88 -10.49
C ALA A 220 -22.19 0.09 -9.31
N ILE A 221 -21.20 0.08 -8.41
CA ILE A 221 -20.98 1.19 -7.49
C ILE A 221 -20.16 2.24 -8.26
N SER A 222 -20.60 3.47 -8.24
CA SER A 222 -19.89 4.63 -8.76
C SER A 222 -19.33 5.44 -7.59
N ASN A 223 -18.03 5.66 -7.59
CA ASN A 223 -17.31 6.43 -6.57
C ASN A 223 -16.58 7.60 -7.23
N PRO A 224 -17.12 8.80 -7.21
CA PRO A 224 -16.47 9.98 -7.79
C PRO A 224 -15.22 10.44 -7.01
N ASP A 225 -15.08 10.04 -5.73
CA ASP A 225 -13.91 10.38 -4.89
C ASP A 225 -12.60 9.69 -5.33
N SER A 226 -12.65 8.73 -6.25
CA SER A 226 -11.45 8.16 -6.84
C SER A 226 -10.80 9.14 -7.81
N GLY A 227 -9.48 9.17 -7.83
CA GLY A 227 -8.73 10.03 -8.72
C GLY A 227 -7.59 9.29 -9.40
N CYS A 228 -6.94 9.97 -10.34
CA CYS A 228 -5.76 9.45 -11.03
C CYS A 228 -4.67 10.52 -11.09
N VAL A 229 -3.44 10.10 -10.83
CA VAL A 229 -2.22 10.92 -10.87
C VAL A 229 -1.11 10.15 -11.57
N CYS A 230 -0.17 10.84 -12.23
CA CYS A 230 1.05 10.19 -12.68
C CYS A 230 1.93 9.85 -11.44
N PRO A 231 2.09 8.56 -11.07
CA PRO A 231 2.78 8.20 -9.83
C PRO A 231 4.27 8.50 -9.88
N TYR A 232 4.90 8.38 -11.05
CA TYR A 232 6.28 8.80 -11.27
C TYR A 232 6.41 10.32 -11.10
N GLY A 233 5.60 11.09 -11.83
CA GLY A 233 5.64 12.56 -11.78
C GLY A 233 5.39 13.10 -10.38
N LEU A 234 4.44 12.52 -9.64
CA LEU A 234 4.19 12.91 -8.25
C LEU A 234 5.41 12.65 -7.36
N THR A 235 6.08 11.52 -7.51
CA THR A 235 7.27 11.18 -6.71
C THR A 235 8.40 12.16 -7.00
N ILE A 236 8.64 12.49 -8.27
CA ILE A 236 9.65 13.48 -8.67
C ILE A 236 9.31 14.86 -8.10
N ALA A 237 8.07 15.32 -8.23
CA ALA A 237 7.66 16.63 -7.71
C ALA A 237 7.83 16.75 -6.18
N TYR A 238 7.58 15.67 -5.42
CA TYR A 238 7.91 15.64 -3.99
C TYR A 238 9.41 15.81 -3.75
N ALA A 239 10.25 15.12 -4.53
CA ALA A 239 11.70 15.20 -4.41
C ALA A 239 12.23 16.59 -4.75
N GLU A 240 11.78 17.15 -5.88
CA GLU A 240 12.15 18.50 -6.31
C GLU A 240 11.79 19.55 -5.25
N ASN A 241 10.57 19.45 -4.70
CA ASN A 241 10.15 20.36 -3.64
C ASN A 241 11.00 20.17 -2.37
N ALA A 242 11.36 18.94 -2.00
CA ALA A 242 12.25 18.71 -0.87
C ALA A 242 13.63 19.32 -1.11
N VAL A 243 14.21 19.18 -2.32
CA VAL A 243 15.51 19.76 -2.69
C VAL A 243 15.45 21.29 -2.68
N GLN A 244 14.39 21.88 -3.23
CA GLN A 244 14.19 23.36 -3.17
C GLN A 244 14.15 23.89 -1.74
N ASN A 245 13.74 23.05 -0.77
CA ASN A 245 13.69 23.40 0.65
C ASN A 245 14.91 22.88 1.44
N GLY A 246 15.99 22.47 0.78
CA GLY A 246 17.28 22.18 1.37
C GLY A 246 17.61 20.72 1.63
N ALA A 247 16.76 19.76 1.25
CA ALA A 247 17.14 18.35 1.27
C ALA A 247 18.16 18.04 0.15
N ARG A 248 19.01 17.03 0.40
CA ARG A 248 19.98 16.52 -0.57
C ARG A 248 19.56 15.13 -1.04
N ILE A 249 19.85 14.82 -2.30
CA ILE A 249 19.59 13.50 -2.89
C ILE A 249 20.87 12.98 -3.55
N ALA A 250 21.17 11.70 -3.31
CA ALA A 250 22.34 11.02 -3.85
C ALA A 250 22.03 9.56 -4.22
#